data_5e2e39d58492e76ddf232a44171f9eae
#
_entry.id   5e2e39d58492e76ddf232a44171f9eae
#
_cell.length_a   1.000
_cell.length_b   1.000
_cell.length_c   1.000
_cell.angle_alpha   90.00
_cell.angle_beta   90.00
_cell.angle_gamma   90.00
#
_symmetry.space_group_name_H-M   'P 1'
#
loop_
_entity.id
_entity.type
_entity.pdbx_description
1 polymer ?
#
loop_
_entity_poly.entity_id
_entity_poly.type
_entity_poly.pdbx_seq_one_letter_code
_entity_poly.pdbx_strand_id
1 'polypeptide(L)'
;MLEGEKKYQKEILSSIDRLARQHHQLCEELGTPYTEFGEEIPLLEKGKLLQKTVVGLNKEKEERMRSVQALFQEEDVLCERLNVERCALNRDRIPSAEQYNMLQQVIAGLKTETVTR
;
A
#
# COMPACT_ATOMS: atom_id res chain seq x y z
N MET A 1 27.65 25.36 20.32
CA MET A 1 27.85 24.88 18.95
C MET A 1 27.81 23.38 18.81
N LEU A 2 28.53 22.64 19.66
CA LEU A 2 28.51 21.20 19.64
C LEU A 2 27.12 20.60 19.93
N GLU A 3 26.35 21.24 20.80
CA GLU A 3 25.01 20.81 21.14
C GLU A 3 24.04 20.99 19.97
N GLY A 4 24.23 22.02 19.17
CA GLY A 4 23.42 22.27 17.97
C GLY A 4 23.63 21.21 16.90
N GLU A 5 24.86 20.75 16.70
CA GLU A 5 25.19 19.71 15.73
C GLU A 5 24.60 18.36 16.14
N LYS A 6 24.68 18.01 17.43
CA LYS A 6 24.12 16.78 17.95
C LYS A 6 22.59 16.77 17.81
N LYS A 7 21.96 17.91 18.06
CA LYS A 7 20.52 18.07 17.93
C LYS A 7 20.08 17.90 16.47
N TYR A 8 20.83 18.46 15.54
CA TYR A 8 20.58 18.34 14.11
C TYR A 8 20.71 16.89 13.63
N GLN A 9 21.77 16.20 14.05
CA GLN A 9 21.97 14.79 13.72
C GLN A 9 20.86 13.91 14.29
N LYS A 10 20.41 14.21 15.50
CA LYS A 10 19.32 13.49 16.14
C LYS A 10 18.02 13.62 15.35
N GLU A 11 17.74 14.82 14.84
CA GLU A 11 16.55 15.07 14.03
C GLU A 11 16.63 14.30 12.71
N ILE A 12 17.79 14.29 12.05
CA ILE A 12 18.01 13.54 10.81
C ILE A 12 17.82 12.04 11.05
N LEU A 13 18.44 11.49 12.08
CA LEU A 13 18.34 10.08 12.42
C LEU A 13 16.90 9.69 12.76
N SER A 14 16.19 10.55 13.48
CA SER A 14 14.79 10.35 13.83
C SER A 14 13.92 10.33 12.57
N SER A 15 14.16 11.26 11.65
CA SER A 15 13.44 11.31 10.37
C SER A 15 13.71 10.07 9.53
N ILE A 16 14.97 9.63 9.44
CA ILE A 16 15.36 8.44 8.69
C ILE A 16 14.70 7.20 9.28
N ASP A 17 14.70 7.08 10.60
CA ASP A 17 14.07 5.95 11.28
C ASP A 17 12.57 5.89 10.98
N ARG A 18 11.91 7.04 11.02
CA ARG A 18 10.49 7.14 10.70
C ARG A 18 10.21 6.74 9.25
N LEU A 19 11.01 7.25 8.31
CA LEU A 19 10.90 6.93 6.89
C LEU A 19 11.17 5.45 6.64
N ALA A 20 12.15 4.87 7.31
CA ALA A 20 12.47 3.45 7.20
C ALA A 20 11.31 2.58 7.65
N ARG A 21 10.66 2.94 8.75
CA ARG A 21 9.49 2.23 9.25
C ARG A 21 8.32 2.32 8.27
N GLN A 22 8.07 3.51 7.73
CA GLN A 22 7.03 3.70 6.72
C GLN A 22 7.33 2.88 5.47
N HIS A 23 8.58 2.88 5.03
CA HIS A 23 9.04 2.09 3.89
C HIS A 23 8.76 0.60 4.11
N HIS A 24 9.14 0.10 5.28
CA HIS A 24 8.94 -1.31 5.64
C HIS A 24 7.46 -1.67 5.65
N GLN A 25 6.64 -0.83 6.27
CA GLN A 25 5.20 -1.04 6.36
C GLN A 25 4.55 -1.04 4.98
N LEU A 26 4.91 -0.07 4.13
CA LEU A 26 4.38 0.01 2.77
C LEU A 26 4.78 -1.20 1.94
N CYS A 27 6.02 -1.67 2.09
CA CYS A 27 6.48 -2.87 1.40
C CYS A 27 5.68 -4.09 1.81
N GLU A 28 5.36 -4.23 3.09
CA GLU A 28 4.52 -5.32 3.58
C GLU A 28 3.10 -5.23 2.99
N GLU A 29 2.51 -4.05 3.02
CA GLU A 29 1.16 -3.84 2.50
C GLU A 29 1.07 -4.09 0.99
N LEU A 30 2.08 -3.66 0.25
CA LEU A 30 2.11 -3.80 -1.21
C LEU A 30 2.65 -5.15 -1.68
N GLY A 31 3.25 -5.93 -0.77
CA GLY A 31 3.86 -7.20 -1.10
C GLY A 31 5.14 -7.04 -1.92
N THR A 32 5.80 -5.90 -1.82
CA THR A 32 7.07 -5.64 -2.50
C THR A 32 8.24 -5.92 -1.57
N PRO A 33 9.42 -6.29 -2.10
CA PRO A 33 10.59 -6.52 -1.26
C PRO A 33 11.12 -5.22 -0.68
N TYR A 34 11.59 -5.29 0.56
CA TYR A 34 12.21 -4.15 1.23
C TYR A 34 13.59 -3.89 0.64
N THR A 35 13.85 -2.65 0.29
CA THR A 35 15.15 -2.23 -0.25
C THR A 35 15.99 -1.65 0.88
N GLU A 36 17.10 -2.30 1.20
CA GLU A 36 18.04 -1.79 2.17
C GLU A 36 19.07 -0.91 1.47
N PHE A 37 19.26 0.29 2.00
CA PHE A 37 20.30 1.19 1.52
C PHE A 37 21.61 0.89 2.26
N GLY A 38 22.72 0.79 1.52
CA GLY A 38 24.01 0.47 2.09
C GLY A 38 24.50 1.51 3.10
N GLU A 39 25.35 1.07 4.02
CA GLU A 39 25.92 1.95 5.03
C GLU A 39 26.88 2.99 4.47
N GLU A 40 27.32 2.77 3.25
CA GLU A 40 28.24 3.68 2.54
C GLU A 40 27.57 5.00 2.13
N ILE A 41 26.24 5.03 2.10
CA ILE A 41 25.48 6.21 1.70
C ILE A 41 25.44 7.21 2.86
N PRO A 42 25.78 8.48 2.62
CA PRO A 42 25.67 9.53 3.65
C PRO A 42 24.25 9.66 4.17
N LEU A 43 24.09 10.02 5.45
CA LEU A 43 22.79 10.11 6.10
C LEU A 43 21.81 11.03 5.35
N LEU A 44 22.29 12.17 4.86
CA LEU A 44 21.44 13.12 4.15
C LEU A 44 20.91 12.52 2.84
N GLU A 45 21.77 11.83 2.10
CA GLU A 45 21.35 11.16 0.86
C GLU A 45 20.42 10.00 1.15
N LYS A 46 20.70 9.24 2.20
CA LYS A 46 19.86 8.13 2.64
C LYS A 46 18.45 8.63 2.96
N GLY A 47 18.35 9.75 3.68
CA GLY A 47 17.07 10.38 3.98
C GLY A 47 16.30 10.79 2.74
N LYS A 48 17.00 11.39 1.77
CA LYS A 48 16.38 11.80 0.50
C LYS A 48 15.90 10.60 -0.31
N LEU A 49 16.71 9.55 -0.38
CA LEU A 49 16.35 8.32 -1.10
C LEU A 49 15.16 7.63 -0.46
N LEU A 50 15.15 7.53 0.87
CA LEU A 50 14.02 6.97 1.59
C LEU A 50 12.75 7.78 1.39
N GLN A 51 12.85 9.10 1.45
CA GLN A 51 11.71 9.98 1.23
C GLN A 51 11.12 9.77 -0.16
N LYS A 52 11.97 9.75 -1.17
CA LYS A 52 11.55 9.54 -2.55
C LYS A 52 10.89 8.17 -2.73
N THR A 53 11.47 7.13 -2.12
CA THR A 53 10.93 5.78 -2.16
C THR A 53 9.57 5.71 -1.47
N VAL A 54 9.45 6.31 -0.28
CA VAL A 54 8.20 6.32 0.49
C VAL A 54 7.11 7.07 -0.27
N VAL A 55 7.42 8.21 -0.87
CA VAL A 55 6.47 8.97 -1.68
C VAL A 55 5.97 8.14 -2.86
N GLY A 56 6.88 7.45 -3.55
CA GLY A 56 6.52 6.58 -4.67
C GLY A 56 5.63 5.41 -4.23
N LEU A 57 5.95 4.79 -3.10
CA LEU A 57 5.15 3.69 -2.55
C LEU A 57 3.78 4.16 -2.08
N ASN A 58 3.70 5.35 -1.45
CA ASN A 58 2.41 5.93 -1.05
C ASN A 58 1.52 6.20 -2.26
N LYS A 59 2.10 6.68 -3.34
CA LYS A 59 1.37 6.93 -4.58
C LYS A 59 0.83 5.62 -5.16
N GLU A 60 1.65 4.58 -5.19
CA GLU A 60 1.25 3.25 -5.65
C GLU A 60 0.14 2.69 -4.77
N LYS A 61 0.26 2.86 -3.46
CA LYS A 61 -0.76 2.44 -2.49
C LYS A 61 -2.10 3.14 -2.77
N GLU A 62 -2.08 4.45 -2.99
CA GLU A 62 -3.29 5.21 -3.30
C GLU A 62 -3.95 4.72 -4.58
N GLU A 63 -3.15 4.48 -5.62
CA GLU A 63 -3.66 3.98 -6.90
C GLU A 63 -4.31 2.60 -6.75
N ARG A 64 -3.66 1.70 -6.01
CA ARG A 64 -4.21 0.37 -5.73
C ARG A 64 -5.49 0.45 -4.91
N MET A 65 -5.50 1.32 -3.90
CA MET A 65 -6.70 1.51 -3.06
C MET A 65 -7.87 2.02 -3.89
N ARG A 66 -7.65 2.95 -4.80
CA ARG A 66 -8.71 3.44 -5.70
C ARG A 66 -9.25 2.33 -6.57
N SER A 67 -8.36 1.52 -7.16
CA SER A 67 -8.77 0.40 -8.00
C SER A 67 -9.57 -0.62 -7.21
N VAL A 68 -9.10 -0.95 -6.01
CA VAL A 68 -9.76 -1.91 -5.13
C VAL A 68 -11.12 -1.38 -4.68
N GLN A 69 -11.20 -0.12 -4.31
CA GLN A 69 -12.47 0.48 -3.88
C GLN A 69 -13.51 0.46 -5.01
N ALA A 70 -13.07 0.70 -6.24
CA ALA A 70 -13.96 0.59 -7.40
C ALA A 70 -14.50 -0.84 -7.54
N LEU A 71 -13.63 -1.85 -7.35
CA LEU A 71 -14.04 -3.25 -7.39
C LEU A 71 -15.01 -3.59 -6.25
N PHE A 72 -14.76 -3.09 -5.05
CA PHE A 72 -15.66 -3.31 -3.91
C PHE A 72 -17.03 -2.69 -4.17
N GLN A 73 -17.08 -1.52 -4.80
CA GLN A 73 -18.36 -0.88 -5.16
C GLN A 73 -19.12 -1.71 -6.18
N GLU A 74 -18.44 -2.24 -7.20
CA GLU A 74 -19.05 -3.14 -8.18
C GLU A 74 -19.57 -4.40 -7.51
N GLU A 75 -18.79 -4.99 -6.61
CA GLU A 75 -19.20 -6.16 -5.85
C GLU A 75 -20.45 -5.88 -5.04
N ASP A 76 -20.48 -4.74 -4.34
CA ASP A 76 -21.63 -4.35 -3.53
C ASP A 76 -22.90 -4.28 -4.36
N VAL A 77 -22.83 -3.63 -5.51
CA VAL A 77 -23.99 -3.49 -6.42
C VAL A 77 -24.44 -4.85 -6.94
N LEU A 78 -23.50 -5.68 -7.39
CA LEU A 78 -23.82 -7.00 -7.92
C LEU A 78 -24.35 -7.95 -6.84
N CYS A 79 -23.76 -7.95 -5.66
CA CYS A 79 -24.22 -8.77 -4.55
C CYS A 79 -25.63 -8.37 -4.11
N GLU A 80 -25.91 -7.08 -4.11
CA GLU A 80 -27.24 -6.58 -3.78
C GLU A 80 -28.28 -7.01 -4.81
N ARG A 81 -27.95 -6.92 -6.11
CA ARG A 81 -28.84 -7.35 -7.18
C ARG A 81 -29.13 -8.86 -7.16
N LEU A 82 -28.09 -9.65 -6.91
CA LEU A 82 -28.19 -11.11 -6.89
C LEU A 82 -28.59 -11.68 -5.54
N ASN A 83 -28.64 -10.83 -4.52
CA ASN A 83 -28.94 -11.20 -3.14
C ASN A 83 -27.99 -12.30 -2.62
N VAL A 84 -26.69 -12.11 -2.87
CA VAL A 84 -25.64 -13.02 -2.41
C VAL A 84 -24.73 -12.31 -1.43
N GLU A 85 -23.99 -13.07 -0.64
CA GLU A 85 -23.07 -12.54 0.34
C GLU A 85 -21.82 -11.99 -0.33
N ARG A 86 -21.25 -10.94 0.27
CA ARG A 86 -20.01 -10.32 -0.20
C ARG A 86 -18.81 -11.18 0.17
N CYS A 87 -17.74 -11.00 -0.61
CA CYS A 87 -16.48 -11.65 -0.32
C CYS A 87 -15.92 -11.14 1.03
N ALA A 88 -15.39 -12.06 1.85
CA ALA A 88 -14.90 -11.72 3.19
C ALA A 88 -13.48 -11.15 3.17
N LEU A 89 -13.25 -10.09 2.38
CA LEU A 89 -11.96 -9.41 2.33
C LEU A 89 -11.99 -8.16 3.20
N ASN A 90 -10.85 -7.87 3.82
CA ASN A 90 -10.69 -6.67 4.63
C ASN A 90 -10.60 -5.46 3.72
N ARG A 91 -11.60 -4.58 3.78
CA ARG A 91 -11.68 -3.38 2.93
C ARG A 91 -10.78 -2.24 3.39
N ASP A 92 -10.30 -2.32 4.64
CA ASP A 92 -9.40 -1.30 5.21
C ASP A 92 -7.96 -1.49 4.79
N ARG A 93 -7.62 -2.65 4.23
CA ARG A 93 -6.27 -2.97 3.81
C ARG A 93 -6.21 -3.24 2.32
N ILE A 94 -5.01 -3.04 1.75
CA ILE A 94 -4.76 -3.41 0.37
C ILE A 94 -4.70 -4.94 0.29
N PRO A 95 -5.53 -5.57 -0.56
CA PRO A 95 -5.46 -7.02 -0.71
C PRO A 95 -4.15 -7.43 -1.38
N SER A 96 -3.69 -8.64 -1.10
CA SER A 96 -2.55 -9.22 -1.80
C SER A 96 -2.90 -9.44 -3.27
N ALA A 97 -1.89 -9.71 -4.11
CA ALA A 97 -2.13 -9.97 -5.53
C ALA A 97 -3.11 -11.13 -5.73
N GLU A 98 -3.01 -12.17 -4.90
CA GLU A 98 -3.92 -13.31 -4.96
C GLU A 98 -5.35 -12.91 -4.58
N GLN A 99 -5.50 -12.14 -3.53
CA GLN A 99 -6.81 -11.65 -3.07
C GLN A 99 -7.43 -10.70 -4.10
N TYR A 100 -6.60 -9.86 -4.72
CA TYR A 100 -7.04 -8.95 -5.77
C TYR A 100 -7.57 -9.74 -6.98
N ASN A 101 -6.82 -10.74 -7.43
CA ASN A 101 -7.23 -11.61 -8.53
C ASN A 101 -8.52 -12.36 -8.21
N MET A 102 -8.62 -12.86 -6.98
CA MET A 102 -9.83 -13.56 -6.52
C MET A 102 -11.06 -12.64 -6.55
N LEU A 103 -10.88 -11.39 -6.10
CA LEU A 103 -11.94 -10.40 -6.13
C LEU A 103 -12.39 -10.11 -7.56
N GLN A 104 -11.44 -9.97 -8.49
CA GLN A 104 -11.75 -9.76 -9.91
C GLN A 104 -12.54 -10.94 -10.49
N GLN A 105 -12.15 -12.16 -10.15
CA GLN A 105 -12.85 -13.38 -10.60
C GLN A 105 -14.26 -13.46 -10.03
N VAL A 106 -14.43 -13.13 -8.76
CA VAL A 106 -15.73 -13.10 -8.11
C VAL A 106 -16.65 -12.10 -8.81
N ILE A 107 -16.15 -10.89 -9.08
CA ILE A 107 -16.92 -9.86 -9.77
C ILE A 107 -17.28 -10.30 -11.18
N ALA A 108 -16.33 -10.90 -11.91
CA ALA A 108 -16.59 -11.42 -13.26
C ALA A 108 -17.68 -12.49 -13.27
N GLY A 109 -17.64 -13.40 -12.28
CA GLY A 109 -18.68 -14.41 -12.11
C GLY A 109 -20.04 -13.81 -11.81
N LEU A 110 -20.10 -12.82 -10.94
CA LEU A 110 -21.33 -12.12 -10.60
C LEU A 110 -21.92 -11.38 -11.81
N LYS A 111 -21.07 -10.77 -12.61
CA LYS A 111 -21.49 -10.09 -13.86
C LYS A 111 -22.10 -11.10 -14.84
N THR A 112 -21.47 -12.27 -14.97
CA THR A 112 -21.96 -13.33 -15.84
C THR A 112 -23.36 -13.81 -15.38
N GLU A 113 -23.53 -14.03 -14.08
CA GLU A 113 -24.82 -14.40 -13.52
C GLU A 113 -25.89 -13.34 -13.76
N THR A 114 -25.52 -12.08 -13.62
CA THR A 114 -26.44 -10.96 -13.86
C THR A 114 -26.94 -10.94 -15.31
N VAL A 115 -26.04 -11.23 -16.26
CA VAL A 115 -26.39 -11.28 -17.68
C VAL A 115 -27.26 -12.49 -18.00
N THR A 116 -26.99 -13.62 -17.36
CA THR A 116 -27.73 -14.88 -17.58
C THR A 116 -29.17 -14.81 -17.03
N ARG A 117 -29.37 -14.03 -16.00
CA ARG A 117 -30.69 -13.83 -15.42
C ARG A 117 -31.46 -12.73 -16.14
#